data_f218e46275bf25e8e9ed80cbb92c4cb4
#
_entry.id   f218e46275bf25e8e9ed80cbb92c4cb4
#
_cell.length_a   1.000
_cell.length_b   1.000
_cell.length_c   1.000
_cell.angle_alpha   90.00
_cell.angle_beta   90.00
_cell.angle_gamma   90.00
#
_symmetry.space_group_name_H-M   'P 1'
#
loop_
_entity.id
_entity.type
_entity.pdbx_description
1 polymer ?
#
loop_
_entity_poly.entity_id
_entity_poly.type
_entity_poly.pdbx_seq_one_letter_code
_entity_poly.pdbx_strand_id
1 'polypeptide(L)'
;MVKPRLPRITRFSIPIHTRQCELLELNRTGVYYTPRPVREEDLRIMRRIDELHLEHPFYGARRLAKQLEREGYDVGRVHVTTLMRRMGIEALYRRPRTSIPARDAKIYPYLLDGLTIDRPNLVWSSDLTYLPMAHGFLYLVAILDVASRKVLSFRVSNTMTPDFCVEALTDAIARYGAPEIVNTDQGSQFTSKAWTDVLDAAAVRISMDGKGRWIDNVFIERLWRSVKYEDIYLRAYENGHDLQAGLKRYFDFYNRRRIHQSHDYKTPDEIYYAINAGEPLAIAA
;
A
#
# COMPACT_ATOMS: atom_id res chain seq x y z
N MET A 1 -3.39 -12.13 19.33
CA MET A 1 -3.79 -13.52 19.12
C MET A 1 -3.92 -14.16 20.50
N VAL A 2 -5.15 -14.27 21.04
CA VAL A 2 -5.41 -14.92 22.33
C VAL A 2 -5.23 -16.41 22.11
N LYS A 3 -4.28 -17.03 22.82
CA LYS A 3 -4.12 -18.50 22.81
C LYS A 3 -5.42 -19.12 23.29
N PRO A 4 -5.99 -20.11 22.59
CA PRO A 4 -7.18 -20.79 23.05
C PRO A 4 -6.94 -21.40 24.43
N ARG A 5 -7.91 -21.23 25.34
CA ARG A 5 -7.88 -21.92 26.64
C ARG A 5 -7.85 -23.42 26.37
N LEU A 6 -6.78 -24.06 26.85
CA LEU A 6 -6.69 -25.53 26.83
C LEU A 6 -7.90 -26.14 27.53
N PRO A 7 -8.52 -27.19 26.95
CA PRO A 7 -9.63 -27.88 27.61
C PRO A 7 -9.17 -28.44 28.97
N ARG A 8 -10.06 -28.37 29.97
CA ARG A 8 -9.79 -28.90 31.32
C ARG A 8 -9.57 -30.40 31.21
N ILE A 9 -8.32 -30.85 31.38
CA ILE A 9 -7.99 -32.27 31.55
C ILE A 9 -8.36 -32.65 32.97
N THR A 10 -9.35 -33.53 33.11
CA THR A 10 -9.75 -34.05 34.41
C THR A 10 -8.67 -34.97 34.99
N ARG A 11 -8.27 -34.71 36.23
CA ARG A 11 -7.12 -35.34 36.93
C ARG A 11 -7.38 -36.80 37.39
N PHE A 12 -8.14 -37.60 36.65
CA PHE A 12 -8.45 -38.97 37.09
C PHE A 12 -7.88 -40.01 36.13
N SER A 13 -6.93 -40.82 36.67
CA SER A 13 -6.23 -42.03 36.17
C SER A 13 -5.11 -41.83 35.13
N ILE A 14 -3.94 -42.38 35.47
CA ILE A 14 -2.65 -42.28 34.78
C ILE A 14 -2.64 -42.74 33.29
N PRO A 15 -3.38 -43.75 32.83
CA PRO A 15 -3.39 -44.13 31.40
C PRO A 15 -4.14 -43.16 30.49
N ILE A 16 -5.09 -42.40 31.04
CA ILE A 16 -5.96 -41.50 30.26
C ILE A 16 -5.18 -40.27 29.77
N HIS A 17 -4.23 -39.76 30.54
CA HIS A 17 -3.50 -38.56 30.19
C HIS A 17 -2.58 -38.73 28.95
N THR A 18 -1.97 -39.90 28.79
CA THR A 18 -1.11 -40.15 27.62
C THR A 18 -1.93 -40.15 26.35
N ARG A 19 -3.07 -40.88 26.34
CA ARG A 19 -3.94 -40.92 25.18
C ARG A 19 -4.63 -39.58 24.88
N GLN A 20 -4.97 -38.79 25.90
CA GLN A 20 -5.50 -37.45 25.73
C GLN A 20 -4.47 -36.50 25.14
N CYS A 21 -3.20 -36.57 25.55
CA CYS A 21 -2.12 -35.77 25.00
C CYS A 21 -1.88 -36.12 23.52
N GLU A 22 -1.90 -37.40 23.15
CA GLU A 22 -1.78 -37.85 21.78
C GLU A 22 -2.93 -37.32 20.90
N LEU A 23 -4.20 -37.48 21.36
CA LEU A 23 -5.38 -37.03 20.63
C LEU A 23 -5.45 -35.48 20.46
N LEU A 24 -4.89 -34.75 21.40
CA LEU A 24 -4.86 -33.28 21.39
C LEU A 24 -3.55 -32.70 20.83
N GLU A 25 -2.65 -33.54 20.36
CA GLU A 25 -1.31 -33.16 19.88
C GLU A 25 -0.52 -32.31 20.90
N LEU A 26 -0.69 -32.58 22.18
CA LEU A 26 -0.05 -31.87 23.28
C LEU A 26 1.17 -32.61 23.81
N ASN A 27 2.24 -31.85 24.10
CA ASN A 27 3.38 -32.42 24.77
C ASN A 27 3.00 -32.76 26.22
N ARG A 28 3.16 -34.04 26.64
CA ARG A 28 2.82 -34.55 27.96
C ARG A 28 3.46 -33.76 29.10
N THR A 29 4.70 -33.33 28.95
CA THR A 29 5.42 -32.48 29.93
C THR A 29 4.73 -31.14 30.16
N GLY A 30 4.08 -30.58 29.14
CA GLY A 30 3.34 -29.32 29.24
C GLY A 30 2.09 -29.40 30.08
N VAL A 31 1.49 -30.60 30.18
CA VAL A 31 0.25 -30.84 30.99
C VAL A 31 0.55 -30.75 32.49
N TYR A 32 1.73 -31.15 32.89
CA TYR A 32 2.15 -31.15 34.30
C TYR A 32 2.91 -29.86 34.68
N TYR A 33 3.14 -28.98 33.70
CA TYR A 33 3.84 -27.74 33.98
C TYR A 33 2.94 -26.77 34.75
N THR A 34 3.35 -26.47 35.96
CA THR A 34 2.75 -25.40 36.77
C THR A 34 3.61 -24.14 36.59
N PRO A 35 3.06 -23.08 35.98
CA PRO A 35 3.79 -21.83 35.82
C PRO A 35 4.25 -21.30 37.19
N ARG A 36 5.51 -20.91 37.29
CA ARG A 36 6.02 -20.23 38.48
C ARG A 36 5.24 -18.92 38.68
N PRO A 37 4.86 -18.57 39.91
CA PRO A 37 4.24 -17.28 40.17
C PRO A 37 5.18 -16.15 39.78
N VAL A 38 4.61 -15.04 39.30
CA VAL A 38 5.38 -13.84 38.98
C VAL A 38 5.94 -13.26 40.27
N ARG A 39 7.22 -12.86 40.27
CA ARG A 39 7.83 -12.23 41.43
C ARG A 39 7.15 -10.91 41.74
N GLU A 40 7.07 -10.54 43.00
CA GLU A 40 6.41 -9.30 43.44
C GLU A 40 7.08 -8.06 42.82
N GLU A 41 8.39 -8.09 42.70
CA GLU A 41 9.16 -7.05 42.02
C GLU A 41 8.77 -6.91 40.54
N ASP A 42 8.64 -8.04 39.81
CA ASP A 42 8.18 -8.03 38.43
C ASP A 42 6.76 -7.46 38.32
N LEU A 43 5.89 -7.75 39.27
CA LEU A 43 4.52 -7.19 39.30
C LEU A 43 4.53 -5.65 39.49
N ARG A 44 5.45 -5.13 40.33
CA ARG A 44 5.63 -3.68 40.51
C ARG A 44 6.13 -3.03 39.21
N ILE A 45 7.11 -3.63 38.57
CA ILE A 45 7.66 -3.14 37.30
C ILE A 45 6.59 -3.21 36.20
N MET A 46 5.84 -4.32 36.10
CA MET A 46 4.73 -4.46 35.13
C MET A 46 3.66 -3.38 35.31
N ARG A 47 3.28 -3.08 36.56
CA ARG A 47 2.31 -2.01 36.86
C ARG A 47 2.85 -0.65 36.39
N ARG A 48 4.14 -0.37 36.63
CA ARG A 48 4.74 0.89 36.19
C ARG A 48 4.90 0.96 34.66
N ILE A 49 5.20 -0.16 33.98
CA ILE A 49 5.21 -0.27 32.51
C ILE A 49 3.83 0.05 31.95
N ASP A 50 2.77 -0.43 32.58
CA ASP A 50 1.39 -0.16 32.13
C ASP A 50 1.04 1.32 32.20
N GLU A 51 1.35 1.97 33.32
CA GLU A 51 1.18 3.42 33.51
C GLU A 51 1.94 4.21 32.42
N LEU A 52 3.24 3.91 32.24
CA LEU A 52 4.07 4.57 31.23
C LEU A 52 3.58 4.30 29.80
N HIS A 53 2.98 3.15 29.55
CA HIS A 53 2.42 2.82 28.24
C HIS A 53 1.13 3.59 27.97
N LEU A 54 0.31 3.84 28.97
CA LEU A 54 -0.89 4.69 28.85
C LEU A 54 -0.52 6.14 28.53
N GLU A 55 0.54 6.67 29.15
CA GLU A 55 1.01 8.05 28.89
C GLU A 55 1.78 8.14 27.55
N HIS A 56 2.61 7.14 27.26
CA HIS A 56 3.55 7.13 26.12
C HIS A 56 3.48 5.81 25.33
N PRO A 57 2.38 5.53 24.62
CA PRO A 57 2.16 4.23 23.95
C PRO A 57 3.20 3.90 22.87
N PHE A 58 3.97 4.89 22.43
CA PHE A 58 5.07 4.75 21.48
C PHE A 58 6.43 4.39 22.13
N TYR A 59 6.49 4.24 23.46
CA TYR A 59 7.71 3.81 24.13
C TYR A 59 7.92 2.30 23.95
N GLY A 60 9.01 1.93 23.26
CA GLY A 60 9.47 0.56 23.21
C GLY A 60 10.37 0.19 24.40
N ALA A 61 10.71 -1.09 24.52
CA ALA A 61 11.47 -1.64 25.65
C ALA A 61 12.79 -0.90 26.00
N ARG A 62 13.45 -0.27 25.02
CA ARG A 62 14.66 0.54 25.28
C ARG A 62 14.35 1.82 26.07
N ARG A 63 13.31 2.54 25.68
CA ARG A 63 12.91 3.79 26.34
C ARG A 63 12.31 3.49 27.70
N LEU A 64 11.44 2.47 27.80
CA LEU A 64 10.86 2.02 29.06
C LEU A 64 11.94 1.58 30.06
N ALA A 65 12.94 0.80 29.65
CA ALA A 65 14.03 0.42 30.54
C ALA A 65 14.82 1.64 31.06
N LYS A 66 15.10 2.61 30.20
CA LYS A 66 15.80 3.83 30.61
C LYS A 66 14.94 4.73 31.51
N GLN A 67 13.65 4.78 31.29
CA GLN A 67 12.72 5.52 32.16
C GLN A 67 12.63 4.86 33.53
N LEU A 68 12.49 3.54 33.61
CA LEU A 68 12.44 2.77 34.84
C LEU A 68 13.74 2.89 35.62
N GLU A 69 14.90 2.85 34.95
CA GLU A 69 16.23 3.07 35.55
C GLU A 69 16.31 4.47 36.22
N ARG A 70 15.78 5.52 35.57
CA ARG A 70 15.70 6.89 36.15
C ARG A 70 14.78 6.97 37.34
N GLU A 71 13.78 6.11 37.42
CA GLU A 71 12.85 6.00 38.55
C GLU A 71 13.38 5.07 39.66
N GLY A 72 14.59 4.53 39.51
CA GLY A 72 15.28 3.71 40.55
C GLY A 72 15.00 2.20 40.44
N TYR A 73 14.37 1.73 39.36
CA TYR A 73 14.22 0.28 39.14
C TYR A 73 15.47 -0.30 38.49
N ASP A 74 16.04 -1.37 39.11
CA ASP A 74 17.14 -2.11 38.49
C ASP A 74 16.61 -3.13 37.47
N VAL A 75 16.33 -2.65 36.25
CA VAL A 75 15.74 -3.49 35.20
C VAL A 75 16.36 -3.20 33.83
N GLY A 76 16.94 -4.25 33.23
CA GLY A 76 17.50 -4.14 31.87
C GLY A 76 16.48 -4.30 30.77
N ARG A 77 16.84 -3.85 29.55
CA ARG A 77 16.01 -3.91 28.33
C ARG A 77 15.41 -5.30 28.05
N VAL A 78 16.21 -6.38 28.21
CA VAL A 78 15.77 -7.75 27.91
C VAL A 78 14.65 -8.17 28.85
N HIS A 79 14.79 -7.84 30.15
CA HIS A 79 13.76 -8.11 31.16
C HIS A 79 12.49 -7.33 30.86
N VAL A 80 12.59 -6.02 30.59
CA VAL A 80 11.43 -5.20 30.16
C VAL A 80 10.74 -5.78 28.93
N THR A 81 11.48 -6.25 27.92
CA THR A 81 10.90 -6.92 26.74
C THR A 81 10.10 -8.16 27.13
N THR A 82 10.61 -8.94 28.08
CA THR A 82 9.93 -10.15 28.58
C THR A 82 8.64 -9.80 29.32
N LEU A 83 8.67 -8.77 30.16
CA LEU A 83 7.50 -8.29 30.90
C LEU A 83 6.44 -7.72 29.95
N MET A 84 6.83 -6.86 29.00
CA MET A 84 5.91 -6.33 27.95
C MET A 84 5.21 -7.47 27.20
N ARG A 85 5.97 -8.49 26.76
CA ARG A 85 5.41 -9.65 26.07
C ARG A 85 4.43 -10.42 26.96
N ARG A 86 4.72 -10.57 28.24
CA ARG A 86 3.84 -11.24 29.22
C ARG A 86 2.53 -10.47 29.41
N MET A 87 2.58 -9.14 29.39
CA MET A 87 1.44 -8.23 29.49
C MET A 87 0.66 -8.09 28.18
N GLY A 88 1.23 -8.53 27.04
CA GLY A 88 0.65 -8.30 25.71
C GLY A 88 0.79 -6.87 25.22
N ILE A 89 1.73 -6.09 25.79
CA ILE A 89 1.99 -4.70 25.46
C ILE A 89 3.06 -4.60 24.36
N GLU A 90 2.74 -3.84 23.30
CA GLU A 90 3.68 -3.49 22.23
C GLU A 90 3.65 -1.98 21.99
N ALA A 91 4.82 -1.39 21.68
CA ALA A 91 4.89 0.02 21.31
C ALA A 91 4.06 0.30 20.05
N LEU A 92 3.24 1.34 20.09
CA LEU A 92 2.50 1.80 18.92
C LEU A 92 3.46 2.52 17.96
N TYR A 93 3.71 1.89 16.83
CA TYR A 93 4.44 2.49 15.71
C TYR A 93 3.95 1.90 14.40
N ARG A 94 4.13 2.66 13.33
CA ARG A 94 3.79 2.18 11.98
C ARG A 94 4.72 1.00 11.63
N ARG A 95 4.15 -0.16 11.38
CA ARG A 95 4.93 -1.33 10.94
C ARG A 95 5.51 -1.06 9.56
N PRO A 96 6.82 -1.34 9.32
CA PRO A 96 7.49 -1.01 8.06
C PRO A 96 7.03 -1.87 6.87
N ARG A 97 6.26 -2.95 7.11
CA ARG A 97 5.74 -3.84 6.06
C ARG A 97 4.24 -4.00 6.26
N THR A 98 3.47 -3.24 5.52
CA THR A 98 1.99 -3.32 5.51
C THR A 98 1.46 -4.26 4.43
N SER A 99 2.29 -4.64 3.44
CA SER A 99 1.94 -5.54 2.35
C SER A 99 2.95 -6.68 2.24
N ILE A 100 2.46 -7.91 2.08
CA ILE A 100 3.28 -9.09 1.77
C ILE A 100 2.97 -9.41 0.31
N PRO A 101 3.99 -9.38 -0.59
CA PRO A 101 3.79 -9.79 -1.98
C PRO A 101 3.27 -11.24 -2.05
N ALA A 102 2.35 -11.53 -2.96
CA ALA A 102 1.93 -12.89 -3.23
C ALA A 102 3.16 -13.71 -3.68
N ARG A 103 3.30 -14.93 -3.15
CA ARG A 103 4.47 -15.79 -3.46
C ARG A 103 4.62 -16.11 -4.94
N ASP A 104 3.51 -16.12 -5.68
CA ASP A 104 3.42 -16.50 -7.08
C ASP A 104 3.14 -15.30 -8.01
N ALA A 105 3.33 -14.06 -7.54
CA ALA A 105 3.15 -12.87 -8.36
C ALA A 105 4.20 -12.84 -9.47
N LYS A 106 3.76 -12.92 -10.73
CA LYS A 106 4.63 -12.79 -11.89
C LYS A 106 5.10 -11.33 -12.00
N ILE A 107 6.42 -11.12 -11.88
CA ILE A 107 7.04 -9.82 -12.06
C ILE A 107 7.52 -9.72 -13.50
N TYR A 108 7.12 -8.65 -14.18
CA TYR A 108 7.52 -8.41 -15.57
C TYR A 108 8.78 -7.54 -15.62
N PRO A 109 9.60 -7.66 -16.68
CA PRO A 109 10.80 -6.84 -16.83
C PRO A 109 10.46 -5.38 -17.07
N TYR A 110 11.38 -4.48 -16.71
CA TYR A 110 11.29 -3.06 -17.06
C TYR A 110 11.68 -2.86 -18.53
N LEU A 111 10.78 -2.33 -19.33
CA LEU A 111 10.93 -2.21 -20.79
C LEU A 111 11.25 -0.78 -21.28
N LEU A 112 11.30 0.21 -20.38
CA LEU A 112 11.44 1.62 -20.76
C LEU A 112 12.90 2.11 -20.74
N ASP A 113 13.85 1.28 -20.34
CA ASP A 113 15.26 1.66 -20.31
C ASP A 113 15.79 1.90 -21.73
N GLY A 114 16.29 3.11 -21.98
CA GLY A 114 16.75 3.53 -23.29
C GLY A 114 15.67 3.73 -24.37
N LEU A 115 14.38 3.60 -24.01
CA LEU A 115 13.27 3.80 -24.94
C LEU A 115 12.97 5.29 -25.11
N THR A 116 13.08 5.80 -26.35
CA THR A 116 12.59 7.13 -26.69
C THR A 116 11.06 7.08 -26.87
N ILE A 117 10.34 7.84 -26.04
CA ILE A 117 8.87 7.89 -26.07
C ILE A 117 8.47 9.12 -26.90
N ASP A 118 8.29 8.92 -28.19
CA ASP A 118 8.13 9.96 -29.19
C ASP A 118 6.69 10.13 -29.73
N ARG A 119 5.78 9.25 -29.36
CA ARG A 119 4.39 9.30 -29.83
C ARG A 119 3.39 8.86 -28.76
N PRO A 120 2.13 9.34 -28.85
CA PRO A 120 1.03 8.83 -28.04
C PRO A 120 0.81 7.33 -28.25
N ASN A 121 0.28 6.68 -27.24
CA ASN A 121 -0.02 5.25 -27.21
C ASN A 121 1.20 4.32 -27.39
N LEU A 122 2.43 4.84 -27.31
CA LEU A 122 3.61 4.01 -27.20
C LEU A 122 3.72 3.42 -25.80
N VAL A 123 3.61 4.26 -24.77
CA VAL A 123 3.67 3.85 -23.36
C VAL A 123 2.55 4.52 -22.59
N TRP A 124 1.74 3.70 -21.92
CA TRP A 124 0.85 4.18 -20.87
C TRP A 124 1.43 3.85 -19.49
N SER A 125 1.25 4.74 -18.54
CA SER A 125 1.59 4.51 -17.14
C SER A 125 0.32 4.44 -16.30
N SER A 126 0.27 3.51 -15.35
CA SER A 126 -0.80 3.40 -14.37
C SER A 126 -0.25 3.28 -12.97
N ASP A 127 -0.90 3.96 -12.05
CA ASP A 127 -0.57 3.93 -10.62
C ASP A 127 -1.82 4.23 -9.80
N LEU A 128 -1.72 3.99 -8.49
CA LEU A 128 -2.78 4.15 -7.53
C LEU A 128 -2.37 5.12 -6.43
N THR A 129 -3.24 6.07 -6.10
CA THR A 129 -3.00 6.99 -5.00
C THR A 129 -4.16 7.08 -4.03
N TYR A 130 -3.87 7.51 -2.80
CA TYR A 130 -4.86 7.80 -1.77
C TYR A 130 -5.29 9.26 -1.86
N LEU A 131 -6.59 9.48 -1.80
CA LEU A 131 -7.18 10.81 -1.68
C LEU A 131 -7.79 10.98 -0.30
N PRO A 132 -7.30 11.93 0.52
CA PRO A 132 -7.87 12.18 1.84
C PRO A 132 -9.28 12.79 1.70
N MET A 133 -10.18 12.32 2.55
CA MET A 133 -11.55 12.79 2.69
C MET A 133 -11.76 13.34 4.10
N ALA A 134 -12.87 14.04 4.34
CA ALA A 134 -13.24 14.47 5.70
C ALA A 134 -13.28 13.31 6.69
N HIS A 135 -13.71 12.13 6.23
CA HIS A 135 -13.69 10.89 7.00
C HIS A 135 -13.02 9.78 6.18
N GLY A 136 -11.77 9.44 6.53
CA GLY A 136 -11.00 8.38 5.88
C GLY A 136 -10.36 8.82 4.56
N PHE A 137 -10.36 7.93 3.57
CA PHE A 137 -9.75 8.16 2.26
C PHE A 137 -10.45 7.31 1.17
N LEU A 138 -10.26 7.71 -0.07
CA LEU A 138 -10.62 6.95 -1.25
C LEU A 138 -9.37 6.65 -2.08
N TYR A 139 -9.46 5.63 -2.93
CA TYR A 139 -8.41 5.27 -3.88
C TYR A 139 -8.73 5.89 -5.23
N LEU A 140 -7.72 6.40 -5.90
CA LEU A 140 -7.77 6.88 -7.27
C LEU A 140 -6.76 6.10 -8.10
N VAL A 141 -7.19 5.50 -9.21
CA VAL A 141 -6.33 4.99 -10.27
C VAL A 141 -6.50 5.88 -11.49
N ALA A 142 -5.41 6.07 -12.23
CA ALA A 142 -5.46 6.72 -13.54
C ALA A 142 -4.58 5.98 -14.56
N ILE A 143 -4.99 6.09 -15.83
CA ILE A 143 -4.21 5.68 -16.98
C ILE A 143 -3.72 6.95 -17.68
N LEU A 144 -2.41 7.10 -17.76
CA LEU A 144 -1.71 8.26 -18.32
C LEU A 144 -0.95 7.87 -19.58
N ASP A 145 -1.16 8.57 -20.68
CA ASP A 145 -0.25 8.51 -21.84
C ASP A 145 1.06 9.25 -21.52
N VAL A 146 2.17 8.52 -21.58
CA VAL A 146 3.47 9.06 -21.16
C VAL A 146 4.00 10.13 -22.10
N ALA A 147 3.76 10.02 -23.39
CA ALA A 147 4.22 10.99 -24.38
C ALA A 147 3.54 12.37 -24.19
N SER A 148 2.23 12.40 -24.17
CA SER A 148 1.43 13.62 -24.10
C SER A 148 1.10 14.09 -22.69
N ARG A 149 1.27 13.25 -21.67
CA ARG A 149 0.77 13.46 -20.28
C ARG A 149 -0.74 13.46 -20.16
N LYS A 150 -1.47 13.04 -21.18
CA LYS A 150 -2.93 12.99 -21.18
C LYS A 150 -3.44 11.91 -20.24
N VAL A 151 -4.38 12.27 -19.37
CA VAL A 151 -5.14 11.32 -18.57
C VAL A 151 -6.23 10.72 -19.44
N LEU A 152 -6.11 9.44 -19.78
CA LEU A 152 -7.00 8.73 -20.69
C LEU A 152 -8.25 8.22 -19.96
N SER A 153 -8.06 7.69 -18.77
CA SER A 153 -9.15 7.19 -17.92
C SER A 153 -8.74 7.27 -16.44
N PHE A 154 -9.74 7.31 -15.58
CA PHE A 154 -9.57 7.22 -14.13
C PHE A 154 -10.76 6.56 -13.46
N ARG A 155 -10.56 6.00 -12.28
CA ARG A 155 -11.61 5.46 -11.41
C ARG A 155 -11.32 5.77 -9.95
N VAL A 156 -12.40 5.91 -9.17
CA VAL A 156 -12.35 6.10 -7.72
C VAL A 156 -13.01 4.91 -7.06
N SER A 157 -12.41 4.41 -5.97
CA SER A 157 -12.95 3.29 -5.20
C SER A 157 -12.74 3.51 -3.70
N ASN A 158 -13.61 2.93 -2.89
CA ASN A 158 -13.44 2.82 -1.44
C ASN A 158 -12.72 1.52 -1.02
N THR A 159 -12.48 0.62 -1.97
CA THR A 159 -11.77 -0.64 -1.77
C THR A 159 -10.54 -0.71 -2.66
N MET A 160 -9.52 -1.45 -2.23
CA MET A 160 -8.27 -1.65 -2.96
C MET A 160 -8.30 -2.96 -3.78
N THR A 161 -9.46 -3.32 -4.35
CA THR A 161 -9.60 -4.49 -5.23
C THR A 161 -9.02 -4.18 -6.63
N PRO A 162 -8.61 -5.18 -7.43
CA PRO A 162 -8.13 -4.93 -8.80
C PRO A 162 -9.19 -4.41 -9.77
N ASP A 163 -10.49 -4.62 -9.48
CA ASP A 163 -11.58 -4.42 -10.42
C ASP A 163 -11.64 -2.99 -10.99
N PHE A 164 -11.56 -1.96 -10.12
CA PHE A 164 -11.61 -0.57 -10.58
C PHE A 164 -10.38 -0.15 -11.41
N CYS A 165 -9.22 -0.83 -11.21
CA CYS A 165 -8.05 -0.65 -12.05
C CYS A 165 -8.29 -1.26 -13.45
N VAL A 166 -8.87 -2.45 -13.49
CA VAL A 166 -9.24 -3.15 -14.72
C VAL A 166 -10.29 -2.35 -15.51
N GLU A 167 -11.30 -1.81 -14.83
CA GLU A 167 -12.30 -0.93 -15.46
C GLU A 167 -11.66 0.32 -16.08
N ALA A 168 -10.72 0.97 -15.37
CA ALA A 168 -10.02 2.14 -15.90
C ALA A 168 -9.20 1.79 -17.16
N LEU A 169 -8.51 0.65 -17.16
CA LEU A 169 -7.71 0.18 -18.29
C LEU A 169 -8.60 -0.16 -19.48
N THR A 170 -9.67 -0.93 -19.27
CA THR A 170 -10.61 -1.33 -20.32
C THR A 170 -11.28 -0.12 -20.96
N ASP A 171 -11.69 0.87 -20.15
CA ASP A 171 -12.27 2.11 -20.65
C ASP A 171 -11.24 2.93 -21.49
N ALA A 172 -9.99 2.99 -21.06
CA ALA A 172 -8.94 3.65 -21.83
C ALA A 172 -8.67 2.95 -23.16
N ILE A 173 -8.56 1.62 -23.18
CA ILE A 173 -8.36 0.83 -24.41
C ILE A 173 -9.55 1.00 -25.37
N ALA A 174 -10.78 0.96 -24.86
CA ALA A 174 -11.98 1.11 -25.69
C ALA A 174 -12.08 2.47 -26.39
N ARG A 175 -11.56 3.54 -25.74
CA ARG A 175 -11.67 4.92 -26.27
C ARG A 175 -10.48 5.33 -27.14
N TYR A 176 -9.28 4.86 -26.83
CA TYR A 176 -8.04 5.37 -27.42
C TYR A 176 -7.23 4.31 -28.18
N GLY A 177 -7.73 3.06 -28.21
CA GLY A 177 -6.97 1.92 -28.72
C GLY A 177 -5.96 1.39 -27.71
N ALA A 178 -5.35 0.25 -27.97
CA ALA A 178 -4.37 -0.35 -27.10
C ALA A 178 -2.99 0.32 -27.27
N PRO A 179 -2.23 0.56 -26.18
CA PRO A 179 -0.85 1.02 -26.27
C PRO A 179 0.09 -0.15 -26.62
N GLU A 180 1.35 0.15 -26.94
CA GLU A 180 2.34 -0.91 -27.11
C GLU A 180 2.85 -1.45 -25.77
N ILE A 181 2.99 -0.57 -24.77
CA ILE A 181 3.51 -0.93 -23.43
C ILE A 181 2.63 -0.27 -22.37
N VAL A 182 2.32 -1.03 -21.30
CA VAL A 182 1.78 -0.48 -20.06
C VAL A 182 2.82 -0.66 -18.96
N ASN A 183 3.20 0.45 -18.33
CA ASN A 183 4.14 0.50 -17.20
C ASN A 183 3.40 0.72 -15.88
N THR A 184 3.70 -0.11 -14.88
CA THR A 184 3.11 -0.03 -13.54
C THR A 184 4.16 -0.32 -12.47
N ASP A 185 3.82 -0.06 -11.21
CA ASP A 185 4.57 -0.63 -10.09
C ASP A 185 4.26 -2.14 -9.91
N GLN A 186 4.91 -2.76 -8.93
CA GLN A 186 4.70 -4.17 -8.57
C GLN A 186 3.53 -4.36 -7.58
N GLY A 187 2.56 -3.45 -7.58
CA GLY A 187 1.37 -3.51 -6.72
C GLY A 187 0.51 -4.75 -6.99
N SER A 188 -0.17 -5.24 -5.94
CA SER A 188 -1.01 -6.44 -6.05
C SER A 188 -2.15 -6.28 -7.04
N GLN A 189 -2.61 -5.07 -7.31
CA GLN A 189 -3.64 -4.75 -8.29
C GLN A 189 -3.13 -5.01 -9.71
N PHE A 190 -1.92 -4.56 -10.00
CA PHE A 190 -1.28 -4.63 -11.31
C PHE A 190 -0.60 -5.97 -11.62
N THR A 191 -0.36 -6.79 -10.57
CA THR A 191 0.10 -8.19 -10.72
C THR A 191 -1.05 -9.21 -10.69
N SER A 192 -2.30 -8.73 -10.56
CA SER A 192 -3.49 -9.60 -10.55
C SER A 192 -3.74 -10.23 -11.91
N LYS A 193 -4.30 -11.44 -11.90
CA LYS A 193 -4.65 -12.14 -13.14
C LYS A 193 -5.66 -11.34 -13.98
N ALA A 194 -6.63 -10.68 -13.35
CA ALA A 194 -7.64 -9.88 -14.04
C ALA A 194 -7.02 -8.71 -14.83
N TRP A 195 -5.99 -8.07 -14.28
CA TRP A 195 -5.26 -6.98 -14.95
C TRP A 195 -4.43 -7.50 -16.12
N THR A 196 -3.65 -8.57 -15.89
CA THR A 196 -2.76 -9.13 -16.92
C THR A 196 -3.54 -9.77 -18.08
N ASP A 197 -4.69 -10.42 -17.81
CA ASP A 197 -5.54 -11.01 -18.85
C ASP A 197 -6.08 -9.94 -19.84
N VAL A 198 -6.40 -8.73 -19.38
CA VAL A 198 -6.82 -7.62 -20.26
C VAL A 198 -5.67 -7.16 -21.16
N LEU A 199 -4.47 -7.03 -20.61
CA LEU A 199 -3.30 -6.62 -21.38
C LEU A 199 -2.87 -7.69 -22.40
N ASP A 200 -2.88 -8.95 -21.99
CA ASP A 200 -2.57 -10.09 -22.86
C ASP A 200 -3.60 -10.20 -24.00
N ALA A 201 -4.90 -10.03 -23.72
CA ALA A 201 -5.96 -10.04 -24.72
C ALA A 201 -5.83 -8.87 -25.74
N ALA A 202 -5.28 -7.74 -25.30
CA ALA A 202 -5.02 -6.58 -26.16
C ALA A 202 -3.63 -6.62 -26.83
N ALA A 203 -2.84 -7.70 -26.65
CA ALA A 203 -1.46 -7.85 -27.13
C ALA A 203 -0.51 -6.73 -26.67
N VAL A 204 -0.74 -6.19 -25.46
CA VAL A 204 0.05 -5.12 -24.84
C VAL A 204 1.20 -5.69 -24.04
N ARG A 205 2.40 -5.16 -24.21
CA ARG A 205 3.56 -5.55 -23.41
C ARG A 205 3.49 -4.96 -22.01
N ILE A 206 3.74 -5.78 -21.00
CA ILE A 206 3.71 -5.35 -19.59
C ILE A 206 5.14 -4.99 -19.16
N SER A 207 5.29 -3.79 -18.60
CA SER A 207 6.51 -3.31 -17.98
C SER A 207 6.25 -3.03 -16.50
N MET A 208 7.19 -3.40 -15.63
CA MET A 208 7.08 -3.11 -14.19
C MET A 208 8.35 -2.44 -13.68
N ASP A 209 8.14 -1.42 -12.86
CA ASP A 209 9.23 -0.67 -12.25
C ASP A 209 10.12 -1.58 -11.39
N GLY A 210 11.40 -1.36 -11.44
CA GLY A 210 12.37 -2.04 -10.58
C GLY A 210 12.18 -1.65 -9.12
N LYS A 211 12.43 -2.59 -8.20
CA LYS A 211 12.32 -2.33 -6.76
C LYS A 211 13.23 -1.17 -6.33
N GLY A 212 12.63 -0.04 -5.93
CA GLY A 212 13.36 1.15 -5.45
C GLY A 212 13.77 2.16 -6.53
N ARG A 213 13.37 2.01 -7.77
CA ARG A 213 13.59 2.97 -8.86
C ARG A 213 12.40 3.92 -8.99
N TRP A 214 12.41 5.00 -8.25
CA TRP A 214 11.37 6.05 -8.28
C TRP A 214 11.32 6.83 -9.62
N ILE A 215 12.40 6.83 -10.40
CA ILE A 215 12.48 7.55 -11.67
C ILE A 215 11.56 6.92 -12.73
N ASP A 216 11.28 5.63 -12.60
CA ASP A 216 10.60 4.84 -13.62
C ASP A 216 9.10 5.21 -13.75
N ASN A 217 8.48 5.80 -12.71
CA ASN A 217 7.07 6.20 -12.70
C ASN A 217 6.83 7.70 -12.41
N VAL A 218 7.87 8.53 -12.62
CA VAL A 218 7.88 9.95 -12.26
C VAL A 218 6.72 10.76 -12.86
N PHE A 219 6.19 10.35 -14.01
CA PHE A 219 5.17 11.13 -14.71
C PHE A 219 3.80 11.03 -14.06
N ILE A 220 3.42 9.82 -13.62
CA ILE A 220 2.16 9.65 -12.89
C ILE A 220 2.27 10.14 -11.44
N GLU A 221 3.46 10.07 -10.83
CA GLU A 221 3.70 10.70 -9.52
C GLU A 221 3.53 12.22 -9.58
N ARG A 222 3.99 12.86 -10.66
CA ARG A 222 3.75 14.29 -10.92
C ARG A 222 2.27 14.60 -11.13
N LEU A 223 1.53 13.71 -11.79
CA LEU A 223 0.07 13.82 -11.90
C LEU A 223 -0.57 13.82 -10.52
N TRP A 224 -0.18 12.90 -9.64
CA TRP A 224 -0.70 12.85 -8.27
C TRP A 224 -0.43 14.12 -7.49
N ARG A 225 0.75 14.69 -7.64
CA ARG A 225 1.05 15.99 -7.04
C ARG A 225 0.11 17.08 -7.56
N SER A 226 -0.06 17.18 -8.89
CA SER A 226 -0.97 18.16 -9.48
C SER A 226 -2.39 18.00 -8.99
N VAL A 227 -2.97 16.79 -9.07
CA VAL A 227 -4.33 16.50 -8.60
C VAL A 227 -4.51 16.90 -7.13
N LYS A 228 -3.56 16.52 -6.26
CA LYS A 228 -3.66 16.80 -4.83
C LYS A 228 -3.59 18.29 -4.50
N TYR A 229 -2.62 19.00 -5.08
CA TYR A 229 -2.37 20.40 -4.74
C TYR A 229 -3.24 21.39 -5.51
N GLU A 230 -3.68 21.06 -6.72
CA GLU A 230 -4.48 21.95 -7.55
C GLU A 230 -6.00 21.74 -7.38
N ASP A 231 -6.44 20.59 -6.82
CA ASP A 231 -7.85 20.29 -6.64
C ASP A 231 -8.20 19.76 -5.25
N ILE A 232 -7.67 18.61 -4.84
CA ILE A 232 -8.14 17.88 -3.64
C ILE A 232 -7.97 18.71 -2.36
N TYR A 233 -6.79 19.28 -2.13
CA TYR A 233 -6.50 20.04 -0.92
C TYR A 233 -7.18 21.43 -0.90
N LEU A 234 -7.60 21.92 -2.07
CA LEU A 234 -8.28 23.21 -2.17
C LEU A 234 -9.80 23.09 -2.01
N ARG A 235 -10.39 21.92 -2.29
CA ARG A 235 -11.85 21.78 -2.37
C ARG A 235 -12.47 21.03 -1.21
N ALA A 236 -11.70 20.25 -0.44
CA ALA A 236 -12.16 19.49 0.74
C ALA A 236 -13.50 18.76 0.49
N TYR A 237 -13.51 17.83 -0.46
CA TYR A 237 -14.73 17.09 -0.84
C TYR A 237 -15.34 16.33 0.34
N GLU A 238 -16.65 16.44 0.51
CA GLU A 238 -17.37 15.85 1.63
C GLU A 238 -17.63 14.34 1.44
N ASN A 239 -17.91 13.93 0.21
CA ASN A 239 -18.25 12.55 -0.10
C ASN A 239 -17.65 12.07 -1.43
N GLY A 240 -17.74 10.76 -1.70
CA GLY A 240 -17.15 10.14 -2.88
C GLY A 240 -17.81 10.57 -4.20
N HIS A 241 -19.11 10.87 -4.20
CA HIS A 241 -19.80 11.35 -5.39
C HIS A 241 -19.32 12.74 -5.80
N ASP A 242 -19.18 13.65 -4.84
CA ASP A 242 -18.68 15.00 -5.08
C ASP A 242 -17.22 14.97 -5.54
N LEU A 243 -16.41 14.10 -4.93
CA LEU A 243 -15.04 13.86 -5.36
C LEU A 243 -14.98 13.37 -6.80
N GLN A 244 -15.79 12.39 -7.19
CA GLN A 244 -15.81 11.86 -8.55
C GLN A 244 -16.21 12.92 -9.57
N ALA A 245 -17.23 13.72 -9.26
CA ALA A 245 -17.66 14.84 -10.11
C ALA A 245 -16.56 15.92 -10.20
N GLY A 246 -15.89 16.20 -9.09
CA GLY A 246 -14.76 17.12 -9.01
C GLY A 246 -13.58 16.66 -9.88
N LEU A 247 -13.16 15.41 -9.72
CA LEU A 247 -12.08 14.83 -10.50
C LEU A 247 -12.37 14.81 -12.00
N LYS A 248 -13.63 14.55 -12.39
CA LYS A 248 -14.03 14.65 -13.80
C LYS A 248 -13.82 16.05 -14.37
N ARG A 249 -14.22 17.09 -13.62
CA ARG A 249 -13.96 18.49 -14.00
C ARG A 249 -12.47 18.82 -14.04
N TYR A 250 -11.73 18.33 -13.02
CA TYR A 250 -10.29 18.57 -12.93
C TYR A 250 -9.53 17.91 -14.10
N PHE A 251 -9.80 16.65 -14.43
CA PHE A 251 -9.12 15.98 -15.53
C PHE A 251 -9.53 16.51 -16.91
N ASP A 252 -10.76 17.02 -17.07
CA ASP A 252 -11.13 17.77 -18.28
C ASP A 252 -10.31 19.08 -18.39
N PHE A 253 -10.18 19.83 -17.30
CA PHE A 253 -9.29 21.00 -17.22
C PHE A 253 -7.83 20.62 -17.47
N TYR A 254 -7.32 19.57 -16.82
CA TYR A 254 -5.96 19.10 -16.95
C TYR A 254 -5.59 18.74 -18.40
N ASN A 255 -6.46 18.02 -19.09
CA ASN A 255 -6.22 17.60 -20.46
C ASN A 255 -6.36 18.74 -21.46
N ARG A 256 -7.33 19.64 -21.30
CA ARG A 256 -7.72 20.61 -22.34
C ARG A 256 -7.22 22.03 -22.10
N ARG A 257 -6.90 22.39 -20.88
CA ARG A 257 -6.61 23.78 -20.53
C ARG A 257 -5.33 23.96 -19.74
N ARG A 258 -4.90 22.94 -19.00
CA ARG A 258 -3.69 23.02 -18.21
C ARG A 258 -2.48 22.92 -19.11
N ILE A 259 -1.70 24.01 -19.17
CA ILE A 259 -0.46 24.07 -19.94
C ILE A 259 0.69 23.40 -19.21
N HIS A 260 1.59 22.75 -19.93
CA HIS A 260 2.74 22.02 -19.40
C HIS A 260 4.05 22.61 -19.94
N GLN A 261 4.92 23.04 -19.03
CA GLN A 261 6.22 23.61 -19.40
C GLN A 261 7.07 22.64 -20.23
N SER A 262 7.04 21.34 -19.90
CA SER A 262 7.78 20.30 -20.67
C SER A 262 7.25 20.07 -22.08
N HIS A 263 6.14 20.69 -22.46
CA HIS A 263 5.50 20.63 -23.77
C HIS A 263 5.35 22.02 -24.40
N ASP A 264 6.31 22.89 -24.14
CA ASP A 264 6.26 24.25 -24.65
C ASP A 264 4.94 24.98 -24.33
N TYR A 265 4.45 24.78 -23.10
CA TYR A 265 3.17 25.32 -22.62
C TYR A 265 1.94 24.89 -23.43
N LYS A 266 2.03 23.79 -24.18
CA LYS A 266 0.86 23.13 -24.79
C LYS A 266 0.12 22.27 -23.75
N THR A 267 -1.15 22.01 -24.02
CA THR A 267 -1.96 21.10 -23.22
C THR A 267 -1.74 19.64 -23.62
N PRO A 268 -2.05 18.67 -22.73
CA PRO A 268 -1.99 17.25 -23.08
C PRO A 268 -2.82 16.89 -24.33
N ASP A 269 -3.99 17.47 -24.50
CA ASP A 269 -4.83 17.24 -25.69
C ASP A 269 -4.20 17.76 -26.97
N GLU A 270 -3.62 18.95 -26.96
CA GLU A 270 -2.90 19.50 -28.12
C GLU A 270 -1.78 18.57 -28.57
N ILE A 271 -0.99 18.05 -27.63
CA ILE A 271 0.10 17.11 -27.93
C ILE A 271 -0.45 15.77 -28.44
N TYR A 272 -1.44 15.21 -27.74
CA TYR A 272 -1.98 13.88 -28.06
C TYR A 272 -2.59 13.85 -29.47
N TYR A 273 -3.34 14.88 -29.83
CA TYR A 273 -4.02 14.91 -31.12
C TYR A 273 -3.16 15.46 -32.26
N ALA A 274 -2.21 16.37 -32.02
CA ALA A 274 -1.30 16.87 -33.04
C ALA A 274 -0.42 15.75 -33.62
N ILE A 275 0.15 14.90 -32.76
CA ILE A 275 0.99 13.78 -33.22
C ILE A 275 0.19 12.73 -33.98
N ASN A 276 -1.03 12.44 -33.52
CA ASN A 276 -1.94 11.53 -34.26
C ASN A 276 -2.35 12.11 -35.63
N ALA A 277 -2.22 13.41 -35.85
CA ALA A 277 -2.42 14.09 -37.14
C ALA A 277 -1.14 14.16 -38.00
N GLY A 278 -0.01 13.61 -37.51
CA GLY A 278 1.25 13.56 -38.28
C GLY A 278 2.25 14.70 -38.00
N GLU A 279 2.00 15.52 -36.98
CA GLU A 279 2.95 16.55 -36.53
C GLU A 279 4.02 15.96 -35.58
N PRO A 280 5.32 16.18 -35.78
CA PRO A 280 6.34 15.63 -34.88
C PRO A 280 6.34 16.32 -33.52
N LEU A 281 6.64 15.56 -32.46
CA LEU A 281 6.87 16.08 -31.12
C LEU A 281 8.10 16.99 -31.12
N ALA A 282 7.93 18.25 -30.74
CA ALA A 282 9.04 19.09 -30.29
C ALA A 282 9.41 18.64 -28.86
N ILE A 283 10.33 17.68 -28.71
CA ILE A 283 10.87 17.26 -27.42
C ILE A 283 11.87 18.34 -26.99
N ALA A 284 11.53 19.13 -25.97
CA ALA A 284 12.51 19.96 -25.27
C ALA A 284 13.44 19.01 -24.49
N ALA A 285 14.74 19.07 -24.79
CA ALA A 285 15.82 18.31 -24.20
C ALA A 285 15.98 18.56 -22.69
#